data_bb71d4dd3ba8bb6e02ade9dd47706f31
#
_entry.id   bb71d4dd3ba8bb6e02ade9dd47706f31
#
_cell.length_a   1.000
_cell.length_b   1.000
_cell.length_c   1.000
_cell.angle_alpha   90.00
_cell.angle_beta   90.00
_cell.angle_gamma   90.00
#
_symmetry.space_group_name_H-M   'P 1'
#
loop_
_entity.id
_entity.type
_entity.pdbx_description
1 polymer ?
#
loop_
_entity_poly.entity_id
_entity_poly.type
_entity_poly.pdbx_seq_one_letter_code
_entity_poly.pdbx_strand_id
1 'polypeptide(L)'
;MCIRDRAISVGKKVRTNTGIANTPVSVSYTAVNLAEDSLDKPLSEATVLILGAGTMSELTATHLQAKGVKTIFVSNRTFAKAEMLAERFNGKAVKLDNFVDYAKDADILITSTGAPHYIITEREAKKITTLRKGEPIVMIDIAVPRDIDPAVADLDGIYLFNIDSLESCLLYTS
;
A
#
# COMPACT_ATOMS: atom_id res chain seq x y z
N MET A 1 -38.83 -2.43 -12.59
CA MET A 1 -37.58 -1.98 -11.94
C MET A 1 -36.90 -3.21 -11.34
N CYS A 2 -35.70 -3.53 -11.82
CA CYS A 2 -34.99 -4.78 -11.44
C CYS A 2 -34.54 -4.71 -9.96
N ILE A 3 -34.61 -5.84 -9.23
CA ILE A 3 -34.16 -5.93 -7.84
C ILE A 3 -32.70 -5.44 -7.71
N ARG A 4 -31.88 -5.71 -8.70
CA ARG A 4 -30.48 -5.26 -8.79
C ARG A 4 -30.34 -3.74 -8.83
N ASP A 5 -31.20 -3.06 -9.61
CA ASP A 5 -31.17 -1.59 -9.73
C ASP A 5 -31.63 -0.93 -8.43
N ARG A 6 -32.58 -1.58 -7.73
CA ARG A 6 -33.06 -1.11 -6.43
C ARG A 6 -32.02 -1.29 -5.33
N ALA A 7 -31.28 -2.41 -5.32
CA ALA A 7 -30.19 -2.66 -4.40
C ALA A 7 -29.04 -1.63 -4.58
N ILE A 8 -28.67 -1.36 -5.84
CA ILE A 8 -27.66 -0.33 -6.15
C ILE A 8 -28.12 1.06 -5.75
N SER A 9 -29.41 1.40 -6.00
CA SER A 9 -29.98 2.70 -5.63
C SER A 9 -30.06 2.88 -4.11
N VAL A 10 -30.46 1.84 -3.37
CA VAL A 10 -30.47 1.84 -1.90
C VAL A 10 -29.07 1.96 -1.34
N GLY A 11 -28.11 1.20 -1.88
CA GLY A 11 -26.71 1.30 -1.48
C GLY A 11 -26.14 2.71 -1.69
N LYS A 12 -26.44 3.36 -2.80
CA LYS A 12 -26.08 4.77 -3.05
C LYS A 12 -26.74 5.71 -2.04
N LYS A 13 -28.04 5.55 -1.73
CA LYS A 13 -28.75 6.39 -0.76
C LYS A 13 -28.22 6.21 0.66
N VAL A 14 -27.92 4.98 1.08
CA VAL A 14 -27.31 4.70 2.37
C VAL A 14 -25.93 5.40 2.44
N ARG A 15 -25.11 5.27 1.41
CA ARG A 15 -23.80 5.91 1.34
C ARG A 15 -23.87 7.44 1.41
N THR A 16 -24.89 8.04 0.81
CA THR A 16 -25.06 9.51 0.77
C THR A 16 -25.71 10.06 2.03
N ASN A 17 -26.62 9.31 2.67
CA ASN A 17 -27.47 9.82 3.74
C ASN A 17 -27.05 9.38 5.16
N THR A 18 -26.13 8.44 5.28
CA THR A 18 -25.73 7.89 6.59
C THR A 18 -24.26 8.14 6.79
N GLY A 19 -23.64 9.11 6.91
CA GLY A 19 -22.22 9.33 7.28
C GLY A 19 -21.23 8.14 7.17
N ILE A 20 -21.71 6.93 6.80
CA ILE A 20 -20.90 5.72 6.58
C ILE A 20 -19.77 5.93 5.55
N ALA A 21 -19.99 6.88 4.61
CA ALA A 21 -18.94 7.28 3.66
C ALA A 21 -18.09 8.45 4.17
N ASN A 22 -18.45 9.06 5.28
CA ASN A 22 -17.77 10.23 5.84
C ASN A 22 -16.82 9.90 6.98
N THR A 23 -16.77 8.65 7.42
CA THR A 23 -15.68 8.18 8.26
C THR A 23 -14.56 7.75 7.32
N PRO A 24 -13.50 8.53 7.15
CA PRO A 24 -12.43 8.19 6.20
C PRO A 24 -11.48 7.17 6.83
N VAL A 25 -12.02 6.09 7.31
CA VAL A 25 -11.19 4.92 7.57
C VAL A 25 -11.07 4.18 6.25
N SER A 26 -10.37 4.81 5.32
CA SER A 26 -10.05 4.16 4.07
C SER A 26 -8.93 3.15 4.32
N VAL A 27 -8.93 2.06 3.56
CA VAL A 27 -7.85 1.07 3.56
C VAL A 27 -6.48 1.75 3.48
N SER A 28 -6.34 2.79 2.66
CA SER A 28 -5.11 3.57 2.53
C SER A 28 -4.70 4.29 3.81
N TYR A 29 -5.64 4.87 4.53
CA TYR A 29 -5.38 5.55 5.80
C TYR A 29 -4.93 4.55 6.87
N THR A 30 -5.64 3.43 6.99
CA THR A 30 -5.30 2.36 7.95
C THR A 30 -3.95 1.75 7.62
N ALA A 31 -3.63 1.53 6.34
CA ALA A 31 -2.33 1.04 5.90
C ALA A 31 -1.20 1.96 6.37
N VAL A 32 -1.37 3.28 6.24
CA VAL A 32 -0.35 4.26 6.67
C VAL A 32 -0.20 4.31 8.19
N ASN A 33 -1.30 4.24 8.95
CA ASN A 33 -1.21 4.19 10.41
C ASN A 33 -0.54 2.89 10.89
N LEU A 34 -0.90 1.76 10.31
CA LEU A 34 -0.27 0.48 10.64
C LEU A 34 1.23 0.48 10.31
N ALA A 35 1.62 1.09 9.19
CA ALA A 35 3.01 1.29 8.84
C ALA A 35 3.75 2.13 9.91
N GLU A 36 3.13 3.23 10.37
CA GLU A 36 3.69 4.09 11.42
C GLU A 36 3.88 3.33 12.73
N ASP A 37 2.86 2.57 13.16
CA ASP A 37 2.87 1.79 14.39
C ASP A 37 3.89 0.62 14.35
N SER A 38 4.26 0.17 13.16
CA SER A 38 5.18 -0.96 12.94
C SER A 38 6.63 -0.54 12.78
N LEU A 39 6.94 0.76 12.76
CA LEU A 39 8.28 1.28 12.63
C LEU A 39 8.84 1.72 13.98
N ASP A 40 10.14 1.50 14.19
CA ASP A 40 10.88 2.00 15.36
C ASP A 40 11.34 3.47 15.19
N LYS A 41 10.91 4.15 14.14
CA LYS A 41 11.26 5.53 13.80
C LYS A 41 10.07 6.32 13.26
N PRO A 42 10.10 7.66 13.34
CA PRO A 42 9.01 8.47 12.81
C PRO A 42 8.92 8.37 11.28
N LEU A 43 7.70 8.43 10.74
CA LEU A 43 7.45 8.39 9.29
C LEU A 43 8.18 9.50 8.51
N SER A 44 8.50 10.62 9.14
CA SER A 44 9.27 11.72 8.53
C SER A 44 10.71 11.32 8.14
N GLU A 45 11.23 10.25 8.73
CA GLU A 45 12.55 9.67 8.43
C GLU A 45 12.46 8.40 7.60
N ALA A 46 11.24 7.91 7.33
CA ALA A 46 11.02 6.68 6.60
C ALA A 46 11.11 6.90 5.09
N THR A 47 11.62 5.91 4.41
CA THR A 47 11.59 5.77 2.95
C THR A 47 10.48 4.80 2.57
N VAL A 48 9.60 5.22 1.66
CA VAL A 48 8.45 4.44 1.22
C VAL A 48 8.57 4.11 -0.26
N LEU A 49 8.33 2.85 -0.61
CA LEU A 49 8.19 2.39 -1.99
C LEU A 49 6.74 1.97 -2.23
N ILE A 50 6.10 2.57 -3.22
CA ILE A 50 4.73 2.25 -3.65
C ILE A 50 4.80 1.52 -4.98
N LEU A 51 4.28 0.30 -5.05
CA LEU A 51 4.08 -0.45 -6.29
C LEU A 51 2.63 -0.31 -6.74
N GLY A 52 2.45 0.38 -7.86
CA GLY A 52 1.17 0.77 -8.42
C GLY A 52 1.06 2.30 -8.56
N ALA A 53 0.22 2.74 -9.49
CA ALA A 53 -0.05 4.16 -9.72
C ALA A 53 -1.54 4.37 -10.04
N GLY A 54 -2.40 3.69 -9.29
CA GLY A 54 -3.85 3.82 -9.34
C GLY A 54 -4.38 4.74 -8.22
N THR A 55 -5.71 4.83 -8.13
CA THR A 55 -6.38 5.68 -7.12
C THR A 55 -5.98 5.32 -5.68
N MET A 56 -5.82 4.03 -5.38
CA MET A 56 -5.40 3.61 -4.03
C MET A 56 -3.97 4.04 -3.71
N SER A 57 -3.05 3.92 -4.67
CA SER A 57 -1.67 4.42 -4.53
C SER A 57 -1.63 5.94 -4.30
N GLU A 58 -2.48 6.69 -5.02
CA GLU A 58 -2.60 8.14 -4.88
C GLU A 58 -3.12 8.54 -3.49
N LEU A 59 -4.17 7.88 -3.00
CA LEU A 59 -4.70 8.10 -1.66
C LEU A 59 -3.66 7.77 -0.59
N THR A 60 -2.95 6.66 -0.75
CA THR A 60 -1.89 6.24 0.17
C THR A 60 -0.75 7.27 0.20
N ALA A 61 -0.29 7.74 -0.97
CA ALA A 61 0.73 8.78 -1.06
C ALA A 61 0.28 10.10 -0.41
N THR A 62 -1.01 10.47 -0.54
CA THR A 62 -1.60 11.65 0.12
C THR A 62 -1.51 11.52 1.64
N HIS A 63 -1.86 10.36 2.20
CA HIS A 63 -1.80 10.13 3.65
C HIS A 63 -0.36 10.09 4.16
N LEU A 64 0.58 9.47 3.42
CA LEU A 64 2.00 9.46 3.75
C LEU A 64 2.58 10.88 3.77
N GLN A 65 2.25 11.70 2.79
CA GLN A 65 2.70 13.09 2.72
C GLN A 65 2.14 13.91 3.90
N ALA A 66 0.86 13.72 4.25
CA ALA A 66 0.24 14.37 5.40
C ALA A 66 0.90 13.99 6.73
N LYS A 67 1.49 12.79 6.82
CA LYS A 67 2.29 12.30 7.97
C LYS A 67 3.76 12.74 7.92
N GLY A 68 4.15 13.51 6.91
CA GLY A 68 5.48 14.10 6.80
C GLY A 68 6.53 13.23 6.11
N VAL A 69 6.14 12.12 5.46
CA VAL A 69 7.07 11.30 4.66
C VAL A 69 7.66 12.14 3.53
N LYS A 70 8.99 12.19 3.45
CA LYS A 70 9.72 12.98 2.46
C LYS A 70 10.24 12.17 1.29
N THR A 71 10.53 10.90 1.50
CA THR A 71 11.10 10.02 0.48
C THR A 71 10.06 9.00 0.02
N ILE A 72 9.46 9.27 -1.14
CA ILE A 72 8.47 8.37 -1.74
C ILE A 72 9.00 7.93 -3.12
N PHE A 73 9.18 6.62 -3.28
CA PHE A 73 9.41 6.00 -4.58
C PHE A 73 8.09 5.43 -5.11
N VAL A 74 7.83 5.62 -6.39
CA VAL A 74 6.66 5.07 -7.06
C VAL A 74 7.10 4.20 -8.22
N SER A 75 6.60 2.99 -8.27
CA SER A 75 6.85 2.06 -9.36
C SER A 75 5.55 1.57 -9.98
N ASN A 76 5.52 1.45 -11.28
CA ASN A 76 4.36 0.91 -12.00
C ASN A 76 4.80 0.27 -13.33
N ARG A 77 4.04 -0.71 -13.81
CA ARG A 77 4.27 -1.33 -15.13
C ARG A 77 4.32 -0.30 -16.26
N THR A 78 3.43 0.68 -16.23
CA THR A 78 3.48 1.84 -17.13
C THR A 78 4.28 2.95 -16.44
N PHE A 79 5.53 3.14 -16.82
CA PHE A 79 6.46 4.06 -16.17
C PHE A 79 5.93 5.52 -16.14
N ALA A 80 5.32 5.99 -17.23
CA ALA A 80 4.73 7.33 -17.28
C ALA A 80 3.67 7.58 -16.18
N LYS A 81 2.91 6.55 -15.77
CA LYS A 81 1.97 6.67 -14.64
C LYS A 81 2.70 6.81 -13.31
N ALA A 82 3.82 6.13 -13.14
CA ALA A 82 4.67 6.27 -11.95
C ALA A 82 5.28 7.67 -11.88
N GLU A 83 5.73 8.22 -13.02
CA GLU A 83 6.26 9.59 -13.11
C GLU A 83 5.21 10.62 -12.71
N MET A 84 4.01 10.56 -13.28
CA MET A 84 2.92 11.48 -12.95
C MET A 84 2.56 11.44 -11.46
N LEU A 85 2.52 10.26 -10.86
CA LEU A 85 2.21 10.13 -9.44
C LEU A 85 3.38 10.64 -8.58
N ALA A 86 4.60 10.29 -8.92
CA ALA A 86 5.80 10.71 -8.19
C ALA A 86 5.95 12.25 -8.20
N GLU A 87 5.75 12.91 -9.33
CA GLU A 87 5.80 14.37 -9.45
C GLU A 87 4.81 15.07 -8.50
N ARG A 88 3.58 14.56 -8.39
CA ARG A 88 2.56 15.13 -7.51
C ARG A 88 2.92 15.10 -6.03
N PHE A 89 3.72 14.13 -5.62
CA PHE A 89 4.11 13.92 -4.22
C PHE A 89 5.59 14.25 -3.96
N ASN A 90 6.24 14.93 -4.90
CA ASN A 90 7.65 15.28 -4.80
C ASN A 90 8.55 14.06 -4.58
N GLY A 91 8.11 12.91 -5.11
CA GLY A 91 8.77 11.63 -5.03
C GLY A 91 9.60 11.31 -6.28
N LYS A 92 10.03 10.06 -6.41
CA LYS A 92 10.83 9.57 -7.53
C LYS A 92 10.18 8.35 -8.19
N ALA A 93 10.03 8.38 -9.51
CA ALA A 93 9.58 7.23 -10.28
C ALA A 93 10.70 6.20 -10.45
N VAL A 94 10.32 4.93 -10.34
CA VAL A 94 11.19 3.77 -10.46
C VAL A 94 10.61 2.78 -11.47
N LYS A 95 11.43 2.21 -12.33
CA LYS A 95 10.98 1.13 -13.23
C LYS A 95 10.63 -0.10 -12.43
N LEU A 96 9.55 -0.79 -12.82
CA LEU A 96 9.07 -1.97 -12.09
C LEU A 96 10.15 -3.08 -12.04
N ASP A 97 10.92 -3.27 -13.09
CA ASP A 97 11.97 -4.29 -13.14
C ASP A 97 13.10 -4.04 -12.11
N ASN A 98 13.21 -2.81 -11.61
CA ASN A 98 14.25 -2.39 -10.68
C ASN A 98 13.73 -2.19 -9.23
N PHE A 99 12.46 -2.51 -8.95
CA PHE A 99 11.88 -2.20 -7.65
C PHE A 99 12.62 -2.85 -6.47
N VAL A 100 13.21 -4.03 -6.67
CA VAL A 100 13.98 -4.74 -5.63
C VAL A 100 15.20 -3.93 -5.18
N ASP A 101 15.86 -3.23 -6.10
CA ASP A 101 17.03 -2.40 -5.79
C ASP A 101 16.64 -1.17 -4.93
N TYR A 102 15.41 -0.71 -5.03
CA TYR A 102 14.89 0.38 -4.22
C TYR A 102 14.24 -0.12 -2.92
N ALA A 103 13.66 -1.33 -2.94
CA ALA A 103 13.09 -1.96 -1.76
C ALA A 103 14.14 -2.26 -0.68
N LYS A 104 15.41 -2.42 -1.04
CA LYS A 104 16.51 -2.59 -0.07
C LYS A 104 16.67 -1.38 0.85
N ASP A 105 16.39 -0.17 0.38
CA ASP A 105 16.52 1.09 1.12
C ASP A 105 15.17 1.60 1.64
N ALA A 106 14.06 0.91 1.32
CA ALA A 106 12.73 1.27 1.77
C ALA A 106 12.42 0.65 3.14
N ASP A 107 11.85 1.42 4.03
CA ASP A 107 11.34 0.95 5.33
C ASP A 107 9.95 0.36 5.20
N ILE A 108 9.17 0.92 4.27
CA ILE A 108 7.80 0.52 3.98
C ILE A 108 7.69 0.24 2.48
N LEU A 109 7.08 -0.89 2.13
CA LEU A 109 6.70 -1.24 0.78
C LEU A 109 5.19 -1.45 0.74
N ILE A 110 4.49 -0.68 -0.11
CA ILE A 110 3.04 -0.76 -0.25
C ILE A 110 2.71 -1.19 -1.68
N THR A 111 1.90 -2.23 -1.82
CA THR A 111 1.45 -2.72 -3.11
C THR A 111 -0.03 -2.43 -3.33
N SER A 112 -0.36 -1.95 -4.50
CA SER A 112 -1.72 -1.59 -4.91
C SER A 112 -1.87 -1.64 -6.43
N THR A 113 -1.49 -2.77 -7.03
CA THR A 113 -1.60 -2.95 -8.48
C THR A 113 -2.87 -3.72 -8.86
N GLY A 114 -3.15 -3.83 -10.14
CA GLY A 114 -4.20 -4.69 -10.67
C GLY A 114 -3.62 -5.91 -11.38
N ALA A 115 -2.46 -6.41 -10.96
CA ALA A 115 -1.86 -7.57 -11.56
C ALA A 115 -2.67 -8.85 -11.23
N PRO A 116 -2.84 -9.77 -12.19
CA PRO A 116 -3.56 -11.02 -11.94
C PRO A 116 -2.69 -12.09 -11.23
N HIS A 117 -1.45 -11.75 -10.89
CA HIS A 117 -0.47 -12.65 -10.27
C HIS A 117 0.37 -11.88 -9.26
N TYR A 118 1.03 -12.59 -8.36
CA TYR A 118 1.93 -11.97 -7.38
C TYR A 118 3.09 -11.25 -8.07
N ILE A 119 3.34 -10.01 -7.65
CA ILE A 119 4.50 -9.21 -8.07
C ILE A 119 5.68 -9.50 -7.15
N ILE A 120 5.40 -9.71 -5.86
CA ILE A 120 6.40 -10.06 -4.86
C ILE A 120 6.19 -11.52 -4.46
N THR A 121 6.99 -12.39 -5.03
CA THR A 121 7.05 -13.79 -4.63
C THR A 121 8.10 -13.98 -3.53
N GLU A 122 8.15 -15.18 -2.97
CA GLU A 122 9.20 -15.56 -2.00
C GLU A 122 10.62 -15.29 -2.54
N ARG A 123 10.81 -15.42 -3.86
CA ARG A 123 12.09 -15.16 -4.52
C ARG A 123 12.49 -13.68 -4.46
N GLU A 124 11.58 -12.78 -4.79
CA GLU A 124 11.82 -11.33 -4.72
C GLU A 124 12.02 -10.90 -3.26
N ALA A 125 11.20 -11.42 -2.36
CA ALA A 125 11.28 -11.12 -0.93
C ALA A 125 12.62 -11.56 -0.32
N LYS A 126 13.12 -12.76 -0.65
CA LYS A 126 14.46 -13.23 -0.23
C LYS A 126 15.60 -12.37 -0.76
N LYS A 127 15.47 -11.85 -1.99
CA LYS A 127 16.47 -10.91 -2.51
C LYS A 127 16.45 -9.60 -1.72
N ILE A 128 15.28 -9.07 -1.42
CA ILE A 128 15.14 -7.85 -0.64
C ILE A 128 15.77 -8.02 0.75
N THR A 129 15.42 -9.07 1.50
CA THR A 129 15.98 -9.32 2.84
C THR A 129 17.51 -9.51 2.81
N THR A 130 18.03 -10.21 1.80
CA THR A 130 19.47 -10.38 1.62
C THR A 130 20.18 -9.05 1.39
N LEU A 131 19.63 -8.18 0.54
CA LEU A 131 20.19 -6.86 0.24
C LEU A 131 20.11 -5.92 1.45
N ARG A 132 19.09 -6.08 2.29
CA ARG A 132 18.86 -5.32 3.53
C ARG A 132 19.75 -5.78 4.69
N LYS A 133 20.47 -6.89 4.55
CA LYS A 133 21.39 -7.43 5.58
C LYS A 133 20.73 -7.66 6.94
N GLY A 134 19.45 -8.04 6.94
CA GLY A 134 18.66 -8.30 8.15
C GLY A 134 17.88 -7.11 8.70
N GLU A 135 18.01 -5.92 8.11
CA GLU A 135 17.15 -4.79 8.46
C GLU A 135 15.68 -5.09 8.12
N PRO A 136 14.75 -4.87 9.06
CA PRO A 136 13.34 -5.21 8.84
C PRO A 136 12.69 -4.29 7.78
N ILE A 137 11.65 -4.82 7.14
CA ILE A 137 10.79 -4.07 6.21
C ILE A 137 9.33 -4.35 6.50
N VAL A 138 8.51 -3.30 6.50
CA VAL A 138 7.05 -3.40 6.58
C VAL A 138 6.49 -3.49 5.16
N MET A 139 5.80 -4.57 4.85
CA MET A 139 5.14 -4.77 3.56
C MET A 139 3.62 -4.75 3.76
N ILE A 140 2.92 -3.93 2.98
CA ILE A 140 1.47 -3.76 3.07
C ILE A 140 0.84 -3.99 1.70
N ASP A 141 0.05 -5.04 1.60
CA ASP A 141 -0.67 -5.41 0.37
C ASP A 141 -2.12 -4.95 0.45
N ILE A 142 -2.44 -3.87 -0.28
CA ILE A 142 -3.80 -3.35 -0.44
C ILE A 142 -4.38 -3.62 -1.83
N ALA A 143 -3.75 -4.52 -2.58
CA ALA A 143 -4.21 -4.91 -3.92
C ALA A 143 -5.32 -5.96 -3.87
N VAL A 144 -6.18 -5.93 -4.88
CA VAL A 144 -7.18 -6.97 -5.14
C VAL A 144 -7.17 -7.26 -6.65
N PRO A 145 -6.72 -8.47 -7.06
CA PRO A 145 -6.16 -9.56 -6.26
C PRO A 145 -4.83 -9.19 -5.59
N ARG A 146 -4.36 -10.03 -4.67
CA ARG A 146 -3.11 -9.77 -3.91
C ARG A 146 -1.89 -9.68 -4.82
N ASP A 147 -1.01 -8.74 -4.51
CA ASP A 147 0.28 -8.53 -5.18
C ASP A 147 1.43 -9.31 -4.50
N ILE A 148 1.29 -9.65 -3.21
CA ILE A 148 2.31 -10.31 -2.42
C ILE A 148 1.89 -11.74 -2.09
N ASP A 149 2.78 -12.70 -2.36
CA ASP A 149 2.58 -14.09 -2.00
C ASP A 149 2.50 -14.23 -0.45
N PRO A 150 1.46 -14.86 0.11
CA PRO A 150 1.35 -15.09 1.56
C PRO A 150 2.57 -15.78 2.19
N ALA A 151 3.29 -16.64 1.46
CA ALA A 151 4.52 -17.29 1.93
C ALA A 151 5.64 -16.30 2.30
N VAL A 152 5.54 -15.05 1.86
CA VAL A 152 6.49 -13.98 2.22
C VAL A 152 6.43 -13.65 3.72
N ALA A 153 5.29 -13.87 4.36
CA ALA A 153 5.12 -13.63 5.79
C ALA A 153 5.98 -14.55 6.69
N ASP A 154 6.41 -15.69 6.16
CA ASP A 154 7.25 -16.65 6.88
C ASP A 154 8.76 -16.29 6.83
N LEU A 155 9.13 -15.23 6.14
CA LEU A 155 10.52 -14.79 6.01
C LEU A 155 10.92 -13.86 7.15
N ASP A 156 12.06 -14.14 7.76
CA ASP A 156 12.63 -13.29 8.80
C ASP A 156 12.89 -11.85 8.29
N GLY A 157 12.54 -10.87 9.12
CA GLY A 157 12.73 -9.45 8.82
C GLY A 157 11.64 -8.85 7.92
N ILE A 158 10.57 -9.57 7.62
CA ILE A 158 9.41 -9.04 6.89
C ILE A 158 8.17 -9.02 7.81
N TYR A 159 7.57 -7.84 7.92
CA TYR A 159 6.27 -7.65 8.55
C TYR A 159 5.22 -7.45 7.45
N LEU A 160 4.52 -8.55 7.09
CA LEU A 160 3.52 -8.51 6.02
C LEU A 160 2.11 -8.29 6.57
N PHE A 161 1.47 -7.25 6.09
CA PHE A 161 0.07 -6.94 6.34
C PHE A 161 -0.70 -6.93 5.01
N ASN A 162 -1.93 -7.38 5.06
CA ASN A 162 -2.82 -7.38 3.90
C ASN A 162 -4.16 -6.72 4.25
N ILE A 163 -5.05 -6.62 3.26
CA ILE A 163 -6.35 -5.94 3.41
C ILE A 163 -7.20 -6.56 4.54
N ASP A 164 -7.13 -7.88 4.74
CA ASP A 164 -7.89 -8.58 5.79
C ASP A 164 -7.34 -8.22 7.18
N SER A 165 -6.02 -8.07 7.31
CA SER A 165 -5.37 -7.60 8.54
C SER A 165 -5.78 -6.16 8.87
N LEU A 166 -5.92 -5.31 7.85
CA LEU A 166 -6.36 -3.91 8.01
C LEU A 166 -7.83 -3.84 8.47
N GLU A 167 -8.70 -4.67 7.92
CA GLU A 167 -10.11 -4.74 8.35
C GLU A 167 -10.23 -5.19 9.80
N SER A 168 -9.42 -6.14 10.24
CA SER A 168 -9.38 -6.58 11.64
C SER A 168 -8.95 -5.44 12.58
N CYS A 169 -7.96 -4.65 12.22
CA CYS A 169 -7.56 -3.46 12.99
C CYS A 169 -8.69 -2.44 13.11
N LEU A 170 -9.50 -2.23 12.06
CA LEU A 170 -10.62 -1.30 12.06
C LEU A 170 -11.73 -1.69 13.05
N LEU A 171 -11.98 -2.98 13.22
CA LEU A 171 -13.00 -3.49 14.13
C LEU A 171 -12.61 -3.37 15.61
N TYR A 172 -11.32 -3.26 15.94
CA TYR A 172 -10.84 -3.14 17.32
C TYR A 172 -10.62 -1.68 17.78
N THR A 173 -10.67 -0.71 16.87
CA THR A 173 -10.46 0.72 17.18
C THR A 173 -11.76 1.55 17.18
N SER A 174 -12.94 0.88 17.14
CA SER A 174 -14.28 1.52 17.16
C SER A 174 -14.88 1.51 18.55
#